data_c3ef7b9e69a2b07ee1679a1f679b5257
#
_entry.id   c3ef7b9e69a2b07ee1679a1f679b5257
#
_cell.length_a   1.000
_cell.length_b   1.000
_cell.length_c   1.000
_cell.angle_alpha   90.00
_cell.angle_beta   90.00
_cell.angle_gamma   90.00
#
_symmetry.space_group_name_H-M   'P 1'
#
loop_
_entity.id
_entity.type
_entity.pdbx_description
1 polymer ?
#
loop_
_entity_poly.entity_id
_entity_poly.type
_entity_poly.pdbx_seq_one_letter_code
_entity_poly.pdbx_strand_id
1 'polypeptide(L)'
;MRTRLAGAAGTFVAFMIAAAPTYAQKQGGTLKISHRDNPPSASIHEESTISVNQPFMAVFNNLVLFDPNEKVNSPDHIVPDLAESWAWNDDKTKLTFKLRQGVKWHDGKPFTSADVKCTWDAVVGKGDEKLDIIRKSPRKIWYINLKEVTTNGDNEVTFTLGRPQPSFLSMLAGGYSPVYSCHVPGRDMRSKPIGTGPFKVVEFKRNESIKLVKNPDYWKKGRPYLDAIDWTIVPNRSTRMLGFGAGSYDMTFDSDVTFPLLKDVKAQKPDAVCEARPTNVNSNILVNRDKPPFDNPQIRHAMVLALDNRVFADILSQGNDLDGAVMLPPPSGFWGMPKEMLPSLLGHSPEIEKNRAEARKIMEGLGYGPEKPLKIKVATRNIAIYRDPAVILIDQLKKIYIEGELDPIDTTVWYTKIARKDYQVGMNLTGVGIDDPDVNFYENYYSTSDRNYTSYKNPEVDKLIEQQSAEVDLEKRKKLVWEIEKKLADDAARPILGYNVANTCWTPQLKGLVLQTNSIYNGWRFEDVWLDR
;
A
#
# COMPACT_ATOMS: atom_id res chain seq x y z
N MET A 1 -55.63 -11.40 70.22
CA MET A 1 -54.95 -10.65 69.15
C MET A 1 -53.87 -11.53 68.55
N ARG A 2 -54.06 -12.04 67.37
CA ARG A 2 -53.15 -12.95 66.68
C ARG A 2 -52.39 -12.17 65.58
N THR A 3 -51.13 -12.00 65.75
CA THR A 3 -50.20 -11.42 64.75
C THR A 3 -49.75 -12.51 63.81
N ARG A 4 -49.99 -12.31 62.51
CA ARG A 4 -49.44 -13.19 61.40
C ARG A 4 -48.15 -12.63 60.92
N LEU A 5 -47.08 -13.45 60.96
CA LEU A 5 -45.82 -13.22 60.22
C LEU A 5 -46.02 -13.73 58.81
N ALA A 6 -45.77 -12.85 57.84
CA ALA A 6 -45.62 -13.20 56.42
C ALA A 6 -44.14 -13.40 56.09
N GLY A 7 -43.80 -14.61 55.70
CA GLY A 7 -42.43 -14.93 55.20
C GLY A 7 -42.30 -14.61 53.71
N ALA A 8 -41.33 -13.78 53.35
CA ALA A 8 -40.96 -13.52 51.96
C ALA A 8 -39.92 -14.54 51.54
N ALA A 9 -40.27 -15.40 50.58
CA ALA A 9 -39.34 -16.31 49.91
C ALA A 9 -38.63 -15.56 48.77
N GLY A 10 -37.35 -15.24 48.95
CA GLY A 10 -36.53 -14.65 47.92
C GLY A 10 -35.99 -15.75 46.97
N THR A 11 -36.42 -15.71 45.71
CA THR A 11 -35.90 -16.59 44.66
C THR A 11 -34.55 -16.06 44.16
N PHE A 12 -33.46 -16.73 44.49
CA PHE A 12 -32.14 -16.46 43.94
C PHE A 12 -32.07 -17.04 42.49
N VAL A 13 -32.10 -16.18 41.49
CA VAL A 13 -31.77 -16.57 40.09
C VAL A 13 -30.27 -16.53 39.94
N ALA A 14 -29.65 -17.70 39.91
CA ALA A 14 -28.23 -17.82 39.58
C ALA A 14 -28.04 -17.60 38.07
N PHE A 15 -27.48 -16.46 37.66
CA PHE A 15 -27.02 -16.22 36.31
C PHE A 15 -25.74 -17.10 36.09
N MET A 16 -25.87 -18.21 35.38
CA MET A 16 -24.71 -18.90 34.79
C MET A 16 -24.16 -18.04 33.65
N ILE A 17 -23.08 -17.30 33.91
CA ILE A 17 -22.26 -16.71 32.87
C ILE A 17 -21.56 -17.87 32.18
N ALA A 18 -22.05 -18.26 31.00
CA ALA A 18 -21.34 -19.17 30.12
C ALA A 18 -20.04 -18.48 29.69
N ALA A 19 -18.92 -18.85 30.30
CA ALA A 19 -17.59 -18.47 29.82
C ALA A 19 -17.42 -19.06 28.42
N ALA A 20 -17.47 -18.22 27.39
CA ALA A 20 -17.05 -18.65 26.05
C ALA A 20 -15.61 -19.17 26.16
N PRO A 21 -15.27 -20.31 25.53
CA PRO A 21 -13.93 -20.85 25.59
C PRO A 21 -12.98 -19.82 24.95
N THR A 22 -12.20 -19.14 25.78
CA THR A 22 -11.02 -18.40 25.32
C THR A 22 -10.02 -19.44 24.85
N TYR A 23 -9.97 -19.69 23.54
CA TYR A 23 -8.89 -20.49 22.96
C TYR A 23 -7.58 -19.77 23.28
N ALA A 24 -6.78 -20.36 24.15
CA ALA A 24 -5.43 -19.86 24.42
C ALA A 24 -4.63 -19.90 23.10
N GLN A 25 -4.01 -18.77 22.75
CA GLN A 25 -3.17 -18.65 21.56
C GLN A 25 -2.03 -19.67 21.63
N LYS A 26 -1.90 -20.49 20.60
CA LYS A 26 -0.86 -21.53 20.54
C LYS A 26 0.47 -20.91 20.13
N GLN A 27 1.53 -21.38 20.78
CA GLN A 27 2.90 -21.07 20.41
C GLN A 27 3.44 -22.12 19.45
N GLY A 28 4.25 -21.70 18.49
CA GLY A 28 4.96 -22.59 17.59
C GLY A 28 4.38 -22.67 16.17
N GLY A 29 5.07 -23.45 15.35
CA GLY A 29 4.72 -23.72 13.98
C GLY A 29 5.29 -22.70 12.96
N THR A 30 5.34 -23.14 11.70
CA THR A 30 5.81 -22.34 10.56
C THR A 30 4.64 -21.97 9.67
N LEU A 31 4.43 -20.68 9.46
CA LEU A 31 3.46 -20.14 8.49
C LEU A 31 4.04 -20.20 7.08
N LYS A 32 3.37 -20.90 6.16
CA LYS A 32 3.80 -21.07 4.77
C LYS A 32 2.96 -20.22 3.85
N ILE A 33 3.60 -19.32 3.07
CA ILE A 33 2.93 -18.39 2.17
C ILE A 33 3.55 -18.47 0.77
N SER A 34 2.72 -18.48 -0.28
CA SER A 34 3.21 -18.33 -1.65
C SER A 34 3.50 -16.86 -1.95
N HIS A 35 4.62 -16.57 -2.61
CA HIS A 35 4.98 -15.22 -3.07
C HIS A 35 4.89 -15.12 -4.59
N ARG A 36 4.34 -14.02 -5.10
CA ARG A 36 3.97 -13.89 -6.53
C ARG A 36 5.09 -13.43 -7.45
N ASP A 37 6.14 -12.82 -6.94
CA ASP A 37 7.27 -12.33 -7.72
C ASP A 37 8.54 -12.19 -6.87
N ASN A 38 9.60 -11.75 -7.51
CA ASN A 38 10.92 -11.66 -6.90
C ASN A 38 11.14 -10.25 -6.32
N PRO A 39 11.25 -10.09 -4.99
CA PRO A 39 11.56 -8.79 -4.41
C PRO A 39 12.91 -8.25 -4.92
N PRO A 40 12.99 -6.98 -5.34
CA PRO A 40 14.27 -6.40 -5.80
C PRO A 40 15.32 -6.35 -4.69
N SER A 41 14.91 -6.15 -3.45
CA SER A 41 15.73 -6.18 -2.24
C SER A 41 14.86 -6.37 -1.00
N ALA A 42 15.48 -6.44 0.19
CA ALA A 42 14.78 -6.47 1.47
C ALA A 42 14.61 -5.06 2.08
N SER A 43 15.08 -4.01 1.41
CA SER A 43 15.06 -2.63 1.94
C SER A 43 13.72 -1.95 1.70
N ILE A 44 12.91 -1.79 2.76
CA ILE A 44 11.60 -1.15 2.69
C ILE A 44 11.72 0.33 2.27
N HIS A 45 12.74 1.05 2.74
CA HIS A 45 12.93 2.47 2.40
C HIS A 45 13.31 2.71 0.94
N GLU A 46 13.87 1.72 0.24
CA GLU A 46 14.32 1.88 -1.15
C GLU A 46 13.33 1.34 -2.18
N GLU A 47 12.40 0.48 -1.77
CA GLU A 47 11.52 -0.24 -2.69
C GLU A 47 10.08 0.27 -2.63
N SER A 48 9.33 0.06 -3.71
CA SER A 48 7.99 0.65 -3.89
C SER A 48 6.90 -0.39 -4.12
N THR A 49 7.08 -1.58 -3.59
CA THR A 49 6.20 -2.72 -3.89
C THR A 49 5.82 -3.51 -2.65
N ILE A 50 4.57 -4.00 -2.64
CA ILE A 50 4.08 -4.94 -1.63
C ILE A 50 4.92 -6.24 -1.60
N SER A 51 5.55 -6.60 -2.71
CA SER A 51 6.44 -7.76 -2.78
C SER A 51 7.65 -7.65 -1.84
N VAL A 52 8.03 -6.43 -1.44
CA VAL A 52 9.05 -6.18 -0.41
C VAL A 52 8.39 -5.94 0.95
N ASN A 53 7.39 -5.09 1.00
CA ASN A 53 6.79 -4.68 2.27
C ASN A 53 6.16 -5.87 3.02
N GLN A 54 5.38 -6.71 2.34
CA GLN A 54 4.66 -7.80 3.00
C GLN A 54 5.59 -8.84 3.69
N PRO A 55 6.66 -9.35 3.07
CA PRO A 55 7.54 -10.29 3.76
C PRO A 55 8.47 -9.62 4.78
N PHE A 56 8.93 -8.38 4.55
CA PHE A 56 9.97 -7.78 5.37
C PHE A 56 9.46 -6.85 6.47
N MET A 57 8.18 -6.45 6.48
CA MET A 57 7.61 -5.66 7.57
C MET A 57 7.74 -6.37 8.94
N ALA A 58 7.69 -7.71 8.95
CA ALA A 58 7.88 -8.53 10.13
C ALA A 58 9.29 -8.44 10.76
N VAL A 59 10.26 -7.89 10.03
CA VAL A 59 11.65 -7.72 10.47
C VAL A 59 11.83 -6.44 11.30
N PHE A 60 10.95 -5.46 11.14
CA PHE A 60 11.12 -4.11 11.65
C PHE A 60 10.01 -3.68 12.60
N ASN A 61 10.28 -2.60 13.34
CA ASN A 61 9.28 -1.79 14.05
C ASN A 61 9.33 -0.33 13.57
N ASN A 62 8.22 0.36 13.78
CA ASN A 62 8.07 1.79 13.56
C ASN A 62 8.12 2.54 14.91
N LEU A 63 8.08 3.87 14.91
CA LEU A 63 7.86 4.64 16.15
C LEU A 63 6.44 4.42 16.69
N VAL A 64 5.48 4.51 15.82
CA VAL A 64 4.04 4.27 16.04
C VAL A 64 3.52 3.41 14.90
N LEU A 65 2.35 2.82 15.07
CA LEU A 65 1.80 1.81 14.18
C LEU A 65 0.29 2.00 14.07
N PHE A 66 -0.31 1.79 12.92
CA PHE A 66 -1.75 1.54 12.86
C PHE A 66 -2.05 0.23 13.57
N ASP A 67 -3.07 0.22 14.45
CA ASP A 67 -3.42 -0.98 15.22
C ASP A 67 -3.66 -2.15 14.26
N PRO A 68 -2.87 -3.23 14.35
CA PRO A 68 -3.01 -4.39 13.47
C PRO A 68 -4.30 -5.17 13.70
N ASN A 69 -5.04 -4.90 14.78
CA ASN A 69 -6.33 -5.52 15.08
C ASN A 69 -7.50 -4.77 14.47
N GLU A 70 -7.27 -3.57 13.92
CA GLU A 70 -8.29 -2.77 13.27
C GLU A 70 -8.27 -2.96 11.75
N LYS A 71 -9.45 -3.15 11.14
CA LYS A 71 -9.56 -3.35 9.69
C LYS A 71 -9.30 -2.08 8.88
N VAL A 72 -9.55 -0.91 9.46
CA VAL A 72 -9.41 0.39 8.80
C VAL A 72 -8.31 1.19 9.48
N ASN A 73 -7.31 1.58 8.70
CA ASN A 73 -6.28 2.51 9.19
C ASN A 73 -6.88 3.90 9.29
N SER A 74 -6.83 4.48 10.47
CA SER A 74 -7.23 5.87 10.72
C SER A 74 -6.29 6.52 11.74
N PRO A 75 -6.18 7.85 11.76
CA PRO A 75 -5.39 8.55 12.77
C PRO A 75 -5.78 8.20 14.22
N ASP A 76 -7.06 7.86 14.45
CA ASP A 76 -7.58 7.50 15.78
C ASP A 76 -7.15 6.10 16.24
N HIS A 77 -6.68 5.27 15.32
CA HIS A 77 -6.21 3.89 15.56
C HIS A 77 -4.67 3.78 15.52
N ILE A 78 -3.94 4.87 15.78
CA ILE A 78 -2.49 4.83 15.89
C ILE A 78 -2.11 4.46 17.31
N VAL A 79 -1.30 3.41 17.44
CA VAL A 79 -0.86 2.86 18.73
C VAL A 79 0.65 2.97 18.90
N PRO A 80 1.16 2.97 20.16
CA PRO A 80 2.59 2.93 20.47
C PRO A 80 3.30 1.70 19.89
N ASP A 81 4.54 1.89 19.35
CA ASP A 81 5.43 0.80 18.95
C ASP A 81 6.81 1.00 19.59
N LEU A 82 7.85 1.44 18.88
CA LEU A 82 9.13 1.80 19.49
C LEU A 82 9.05 3.06 20.37
N ALA A 83 8.10 3.93 20.12
CA ALA A 83 7.75 5.01 21.05
C ALA A 83 6.68 4.53 22.04
N GLU A 84 6.80 4.93 23.32
CA GLU A 84 5.79 4.69 24.36
C GLU A 84 4.70 5.75 24.35
N SER A 85 5.07 6.99 23.95
CA SER A 85 4.18 8.14 23.87
C SER A 85 4.74 9.20 22.94
N TRP A 86 3.87 10.13 22.54
CA TRP A 86 4.23 11.30 21.75
C TRP A 86 3.39 12.51 22.11
N ALA A 87 3.93 13.69 21.81
CA ALA A 87 3.22 14.95 22.02
C ALA A 87 3.59 15.98 20.95
N TRP A 88 2.61 16.73 20.52
CA TRP A 88 2.80 17.92 19.70
C TRP A 88 2.97 19.15 20.60
N ASN A 89 3.81 20.10 20.17
CA ASN A 89 3.81 21.45 20.75
C ASN A 89 2.53 22.21 20.34
N ASP A 90 2.32 23.41 20.90
CA ASP A 90 1.07 24.17 20.72
C ASP A 90 0.79 24.55 19.26
N ASP A 91 1.82 24.92 18.50
CA ASP A 91 1.72 25.34 17.10
C ASP A 91 1.76 24.15 16.11
N LYS A 92 1.79 22.91 16.60
CA LYS A 92 1.81 21.68 15.79
C LYS A 92 2.97 21.58 14.79
N THR A 93 4.09 22.22 15.09
CA THR A 93 5.30 22.16 14.28
C THR A 93 6.39 21.25 14.85
N LYS A 94 6.27 20.81 16.11
CA LYS A 94 7.21 19.86 16.73
C LYS A 94 6.46 18.66 17.29
N LEU A 95 6.91 17.47 16.88
CA LEU A 95 6.40 16.19 17.38
C LEU A 95 7.53 15.48 18.13
N THR A 96 7.36 15.34 19.45
CA THR A 96 8.34 14.68 20.33
C THR A 96 7.85 13.30 20.73
N PHE A 97 8.72 12.31 20.62
CA PHE A 97 8.50 10.92 21.02
C PHE A 97 9.37 10.55 22.20
N LYS A 98 8.78 9.84 23.18
CA LYS A 98 9.50 9.11 24.21
C LYS A 98 9.67 7.66 23.77
N LEU A 99 10.91 7.19 23.69
CA LEU A 99 11.26 5.89 23.15
C LEU A 99 11.32 4.82 24.25
N ARG A 100 10.95 3.58 23.88
CA ARG A 100 11.10 2.40 24.74
C ARG A 100 12.54 2.16 25.08
N GLN A 101 12.78 1.82 26.35
CA GLN A 101 14.08 1.41 26.82
C GLN A 101 14.24 -0.12 26.75
N GLY A 102 15.49 -0.58 26.59
CA GLY A 102 15.82 -2.00 26.59
C GLY A 102 15.46 -2.76 25.30
N VAL A 103 14.98 -2.08 24.27
CA VAL A 103 14.79 -2.68 22.94
C VAL A 103 16.15 -2.96 22.31
N LYS A 104 16.30 -4.15 21.71
CA LYS A 104 17.53 -4.58 21.04
C LYS A 104 17.29 -4.82 19.56
N TRP A 105 18.27 -4.48 18.76
CA TRP A 105 18.39 -4.93 17.38
C TRP A 105 18.61 -6.44 17.33
N HIS A 106 18.34 -7.06 16.20
CA HIS A 106 18.50 -8.52 15.99
C HIS A 106 19.93 -9.03 16.26
N ASP A 107 20.93 -8.15 16.22
CA ASP A 107 22.33 -8.45 16.56
C ASP A 107 22.68 -8.18 18.03
N GLY A 108 21.70 -7.82 18.85
CA GLY A 108 21.84 -7.62 20.30
C GLY A 108 22.22 -6.21 20.72
N LYS A 109 22.54 -5.30 19.79
CA LYS A 109 22.85 -3.90 20.11
C LYS A 109 21.61 -3.14 20.58
N PRO A 110 21.75 -2.11 21.45
CA PRO A 110 20.62 -1.33 21.92
C PRO A 110 20.05 -0.44 20.79
N PHE A 111 18.73 -0.29 20.80
CA PHE A 111 18.02 0.73 20.03
C PHE A 111 18.01 2.04 20.81
N THR A 112 18.28 3.17 20.14
CA THR A 112 18.32 4.52 20.72
C THR A 112 17.71 5.57 19.78
N SER A 113 17.56 6.79 20.30
CA SER A 113 17.13 7.95 19.54
C SER A 113 18.04 8.28 18.33
N ALA A 114 19.32 7.92 18.42
CA ALA A 114 20.29 8.09 17.33
C ALA A 114 19.87 7.28 16.08
N ASP A 115 19.31 6.07 16.26
CA ASP A 115 18.82 5.26 15.15
C ASP A 115 17.62 5.91 14.45
N VAL A 116 16.74 6.55 15.22
CA VAL A 116 15.60 7.28 14.67
C VAL A 116 16.07 8.48 13.85
N LYS A 117 16.93 9.32 14.42
CA LYS A 117 17.50 10.48 13.72
C LYS A 117 18.16 10.05 12.41
N CYS A 118 19.03 9.09 12.48
CA CYS A 118 19.79 8.54 11.39
C CYS A 118 18.90 7.98 10.27
N THR A 119 17.81 7.30 10.62
CA THR A 119 16.84 6.79 9.64
C THR A 119 16.23 7.92 8.82
N TRP A 120 15.70 8.96 9.46
CA TRP A 120 15.06 10.05 8.73
C TRP A 120 16.05 10.97 8.03
N ASP A 121 17.25 11.18 8.60
CA ASP A 121 18.32 11.88 7.88
C ASP A 121 18.66 11.15 6.56
N ALA A 122 18.77 9.81 6.60
CA ALA A 122 18.98 9.01 5.39
C ALA A 122 17.80 9.09 4.40
N VAL A 123 16.56 8.98 4.90
CA VAL A 123 15.33 9.05 4.07
C VAL A 123 15.22 10.37 3.33
N VAL A 124 15.54 11.50 4.00
CA VAL A 124 15.50 12.82 3.35
C VAL A 124 16.77 13.18 2.58
N GLY A 125 17.77 12.28 2.57
CA GLY A 125 19.03 12.46 1.83
C GLY A 125 20.02 13.39 2.52
N LYS A 126 19.97 13.49 3.85
CA LYS A 126 20.93 14.19 4.72
C LYS A 126 21.81 13.22 5.51
N GLY A 127 21.68 11.91 5.26
CA GLY A 127 22.39 10.87 5.99
C GLY A 127 23.89 10.89 5.73
N ASP A 128 24.63 10.40 6.70
CA ASP A 128 26.05 10.09 6.63
C ASP A 128 26.27 8.90 5.65
N GLU A 129 27.43 8.82 5.01
CA GLU A 129 27.82 7.76 4.05
C GLU A 129 27.65 6.32 4.57
N LYS A 130 27.62 6.13 5.90
CA LYS A 130 27.46 4.79 6.51
C LYS A 130 26.06 4.22 6.37
N LEU A 131 25.03 5.07 6.36
CA LEU A 131 23.64 4.68 6.14
C LEU A 131 23.18 4.99 4.74
N ASP A 132 24.10 5.23 3.84
CA ASP A 132 23.77 5.58 2.48
C ASP A 132 22.79 4.56 1.91
N ILE A 133 21.53 5.00 1.79
CA ILE A 133 20.52 4.29 1.05
C ILE A 133 21.00 4.31 -0.38
N ILE A 134 21.41 3.17 -0.92
CA ILE A 134 22.01 3.01 -2.25
C ILE A 134 21.13 3.64 -3.33
N ARG A 135 19.82 3.58 -3.14
CA ARG A 135 18.84 4.27 -3.97
C ARG A 135 18.15 5.35 -3.13
N LYS A 136 17.88 6.49 -3.74
CA LYS A 136 17.04 7.51 -3.09
C LYS A 136 15.73 6.88 -2.62
N SER A 137 15.35 7.17 -1.38
CA SER A 137 14.03 6.78 -0.88
C SER A 137 12.94 7.34 -1.79
N PRO A 138 12.09 6.52 -2.39
CA PRO A 138 10.99 6.99 -3.24
C PRO A 138 9.96 7.81 -2.43
N ARG A 139 10.06 7.77 -1.10
CA ARG A 139 9.18 8.50 -0.16
C ARG A 139 9.82 9.71 0.48
N LYS A 140 11.01 10.12 0.03
CA LYS A 140 11.64 11.37 0.46
C LYS A 140 10.66 12.54 0.40
N ILE A 141 9.81 12.58 -0.62
CA ILE A 141 8.83 13.65 -0.85
C ILE A 141 7.76 13.74 0.26
N TRP A 142 7.43 12.65 0.96
CA TRP A 142 6.50 12.67 2.09
C TRP A 142 7.00 13.59 3.22
N TYR A 143 8.31 13.69 3.35
CA TYR A 143 9.01 14.41 4.40
C TYR A 143 9.56 15.77 3.93
N ILE A 144 9.02 16.32 2.83
CA ILE A 144 9.46 17.64 2.27
C ILE A 144 9.32 18.76 3.30
N ASN A 145 8.37 18.65 4.22
CA ASN A 145 8.12 19.61 5.30
C ASN A 145 9.01 19.39 6.54
N LEU A 146 9.75 18.27 6.61
CA LEU A 146 10.65 17.96 7.72
C LEU A 146 11.91 18.81 7.63
N LYS A 147 12.15 19.66 8.65
CA LYS A 147 13.33 20.51 8.74
C LYS A 147 14.50 19.79 9.38
N GLU A 148 14.25 19.16 10.53
CA GLU A 148 15.28 18.43 11.28
C GLU A 148 14.68 17.37 12.20
N VAL A 149 15.54 16.42 12.60
CA VAL A 149 15.28 15.46 13.68
C VAL A 149 16.37 15.66 14.72
N THR A 150 15.98 15.96 15.95
CA THR A 150 16.89 16.17 17.09
C THR A 150 16.68 15.11 18.16
N THR A 151 17.73 14.80 18.91
CA THR A 151 17.70 13.82 20.02
C THR A 151 17.98 14.53 21.35
N ASN A 152 17.37 14.02 22.44
CA ASN A 152 17.65 14.44 23.79
C ASN A 152 17.95 13.18 24.64
N GLY A 153 19.23 12.88 24.80
CA GLY A 153 19.69 11.58 25.31
C GLY A 153 19.29 10.42 24.41
N ASP A 154 19.29 9.21 24.94
CA ASP A 154 19.03 7.98 24.18
C ASP A 154 17.54 7.68 23.96
N ASN A 155 16.64 8.36 24.70
CA ASN A 155 15.24 7.96 24.82
C ASN A 155 14.23 9.00 24.31
N GLU A 156 14.68 10.11 23.73
CA GLU A 156 13.78 11.13 23.23
C GLU A 156 14.23 11.64 21.87
N VAL A 157 13.27 11.81 20.97
CA VAL A 157 13.49 12.34 19.62
C VAL A 157 12.37 13.32 19.25
N THR A 158 12.76 14.43 18.62
CA THR A 158 11.83 15.47 18.18
C THR A 158 11.97 15.69 16.67
N PHE A 159 10.84 15.62 15.98
CA PHE A 159 10.70 16.01 14.57
C PHE A 159 10.22 17.44 14.50
N THR A 160 10.97 18.32 13.82
CA THR A 160 10.60 19.72 13.59
C THR A 160 10.15 19.91 12.16
N LEU A 161 8.94 20.41 11.97
CA LEU A 161 8.31 20.68 10.68
C LEU A 161 8.39 22.17 10.35
N GLY A 162 8.37 22.52 9.07
CA GLY A 162 8.32 23.90 8.59
C GLY A 162 6.96 24.58 8.78
N ARG A 163 5.88 23.79 8.85
CA ARG A 163 4.49 24.18 9.08
C ARG A 163 3.70 23.01 9.68
N PRO A 164 2.51 23.23 10.26
CA PRO A 164 1.63 22.15 10.67
C PRO A 164 1.34 21.20 9.51
N GLN A 165 1.27 19.91 9.80
CA GLN A 165 0.96 18.85 8.83
C GLN A 165 0.20 17.72 9.55
N PRO A 166 -1.14 17.72 9.48
CA PRO A 166 -1.98 16.74 10.20
C PRO A 166 -1.67 15.27 9.87
N SER A 167 -1.25 14.98 8.63
CA SER A 167 -0.91 13.64 8.16
C SER A 167 0.41 13.09 8.72
N PHE A 168 1.28 13.92 9.32
CA PHE A 168 2.66 13.54 9.62
C PHE A 168 2.78 12.33 10.54
N LEU A 169 1.96 12.27 11.61
CA LEU A 169 1.93 11.11 12.51
C LEU A 169 1.49 9.83 11.78
N SER A 170 0.49 9.92 10.93
CA SER A 170 -0.01 8.79 10.11
C SER A 170 1.07 8.27 9.16
N MET A 171 1.88 9.16 8.58
CA MET A 171 3.02 8.75 7.74
C MET A 171 4.04 7.92 8.52
N LEU A 172 4.30 8.27 9.79
CA LEU A 172 5.21 7.52 10.65
C LEU A 172 4.63 6.16 11.09
N ALA A 173 3.30 6.02 11.12
CA ALA A 173 2.59 4.78 11.46
C ALA A 173 2.52 3.79 10.28
N GLY A 174 2.70 4.24 9.05
CA GLY A 174 2.57 3.42 7.85
C GLY A 174 3.68 2.39 7.68
N GLY A 175 3.39 1.29 6.99
CA GLY A 175 4.31 0.16 6.78
C GLY A 175 5.59 0.49 6.00
N TYR A 176 5.71 1.70 5.50
CA TYR A 176 6.92 2.22 4.84
C TYR A 176 7.80 3.12 5.72
N SER A 177 7.52 3.20 7.01
CA SER A 177 8.25 4.06 7.94
C SER A 177 8.94 3.26 9.07
N PRO A 178 9.61 2.12 8.78
CA PRO A 178 10.37 1.40 9.79
C PRO A 178 11.58 2.20 10.23
N VAL A 179 11.98 2.01 11.50
CA VAL A 179 13.26 2.52 11.97
C VAL A 179 14.38 1.55 11.57
N TYR A 180 15.47 2.08 11.03
CA TYR A 180 16.67 1.34 10.64
C TYR A 180 17.78 1.54 11.67
N SER A 181 18.68 0.56 11.79
CA SER A 181 19.83 0.65 12.65
C SER A 181 20.93 1.52 12.03
N CYS A 182 21.48 2.46 12.78
CA CYS A 182 22.58 3.32 12.36
C CYS A 182 23.90 2.59 12.09
N HIS A 183 24.08 1.42 12.68
CA HIS A 183 25.33 0.68 12.63
C HIS A 183 25.41 -0.35 11.51
N VAL A 184 24.30 -0.56 10.76
CA VAL A 184 24.25 -1.48 9.64
C VAL A 184 24.30 -0.68 8.34
N PRO A 185 25.26 -0.94 7.45
CA PRO A 185 25.34 -0.27 6.15
C PRO A 185 24.05 -0.47 5.33
N GLY A 186 23.57 0.57 4.68
CA GLY A 186 22.34 0.52 3.86
C GLY A 186 22.37 -0.59 2.82
N ARG A 187 23.54 -0.86 2.20
CA ARG A 187 23.72 -1.96 1.25
C ARG A 187 23.41 -3.34 1.84
N ASP A 188 23.71 -3.55 3.13
CA ASP A 188 23.51 -4.83 3.80
C ASP A 188 22.02 -5.03 4.13
N MET A 189 21.29 -3.95 4.38
CA MET A 189 19.83 -3.96 4.56
C MET A 189 19.07 -4.49 3.33
N ARG A 190 19.70 -4.47 2.15
CA ARG A 190 19.09 -4.98 0.92
C ARG A 190 19.03 -6.51 0.84
N SER A 191 19.88 -7.22 1.55
CA SER A 191 19.98 -8.69 1.48
C SER A 191 19.89 -9.37 2.85
N LYS A 192 20.37 -8.71 3.90
CA LYS A 192 20.43 -9.23 5.27
C LYS A 192 19.96 -8.15 6.25
N PRO A 193 18.69 -7.74 6.19
CA PRO A 193 18.20 -6.66 7.03
C PRO A 193 18.26 -7.05 8.52
N ILE A 194 18.67 -6.10 9.34
CA ILE A 194 18.63 -6.17 10.80
C ILE A 194 17.60 -5.18 11.30
N GLY A 195 16.60 -5.66 12.02
CA GLY A 195 15.52 -4.88 12.60
C GLY A 195 15.39 -5.10 14.11
N THR A 196 14.35 -4.53 14.67
CA THR A 196 13.91 -4.76 16.06
C THR A 196 12.66 -5.62 16.13
N GLY A 197 12.17 -6.09 14.98
CA GLY A 197 10.88 -6.74 14.80
C GLY A 197 10.79 -8.17 15.34
N PRO A 198 9.57 -8.75 15.27
CA PRO A 198 9.30 -10.08 15.82
C PRO A 198 10.03 -11.22 15.11
N PHE A 199 10.49 -11.02 13.87
CA PHE A 199 11.19 -12.06 13.11
C PHE A 199 12.50 -11.56 12.55
N LYS A 200 13.47 -12.50 12.41
CA LYS A 200 14.81 -12.31 11.82
C LYS A 200 14.89 -13.00 10.47
N VAL A 201 15.53 -12.37 9.48
CA VAL A 201 15.80 -13.00 8.18
C VAL A 201 16.94 -14.01 8.33
N VAL A 202 16.68 -15.25 7.94
CA VAL A 202 17.71 -16.31 7.86
C VAL A 202 18.04 -16.67 6.41
N GLU A 203 17.10 -16.44 5.49
CA GLU A 203 17.33 -16.71 4.07
C GLU A 203 16.55 -15.71 3.19
N PHE A 204 17.22 -15.16 2.20
CA PHE A 204 16.60 -14.46 1.08
C PHE A 204 17.30 -14.90 -0.21
N LYS A 205 16.70 -15.89 -0.85
CA LYS A 205 17.14 -16.43 -2.14
C LYS A 205 16.20 -15.98 -3.23
N ARG A 206 16.73 -15.22 -4.17
CA ARG A 206 15.96 -14.76 -5.33
C ARG A 206 15.42 -15.95 -6.13
N ASN A 207 14.17 -15.81 -6.62
CA ASN A 207 13.42 -16.84 -7.35
C ASN A 207 13.13 -18.14 -6.57
N GLU A 208 13.47 -18.22 -5.30
CA GLU A 208 13.24 -19.40 -4.47
C GLU A 208 12.41 -19.08 -3.22
N SER A 209 13.01 -18.35 -2.26
CA SER A 209 12.40 -18.25 -0.93
C SER A 209 12.87 -17.05 -0.12
N ILE A 210 12.02 -16.67 0.85
CA ILE A 210 12.37 -15.80 1.98
C ILE A 210 11.99 -16.57 3.24
N LYS A 211 12.94 -16.76 4.18
CA LYS A 211 12.68 -17.45 5.44
C LYS A 211 12.98 -16.54 6.61
N LEU A 212 12.01 -16.45 7.48
CA LEU A 212 12.08 -15.68 8.72
C LEU A 212 11.93 -16.63 9.89
N VAL A 213 12.70 -16.39 10.97
CA VAL A 213 12.59 -17.13 12.24
C VAL A 213 12.26 -16.17 13.37
N LYS A 214 11.58 -16.67 14.37
CA LYS A 214 11.23 -15.96 15.59
C LYS A 214 12.44 -15.22 16.18
N ASN A 215 12.25 -13.97 16.56
CA ASN A 215 13.20 -13.24 17.40
C ASN A 215 12.98 -13.61 18.88
N PRO A 216 13.87 -14.39 19.51
CA PRO A 216 13.68 -14.81 20.92
C PRO A 216 13.78 -13.63 21.90
N ASP A 217 14.46 -12.55 21.49
CA ASP A 217 14.66 -11.34 22.29
C ASP A 217 13.65 -10.23 21.95
N TYR A 218 12.51 -10.59 21.33
CA TYR A 218 11.51 -9.60 20.96
C TYR A 218 10.94 -8.91 22.21
N TRP A 219 10.91 -7.59 22.19
CA TRP A 219 10.57 -6.77 23.35
C TRP A 219 9.09 -6.87 23.79
N LYS A 220 8.16 -7.27 22.87
CA LYS A 220 6.77 -7.60 23.23
C LYS A 220 6.72 -9.02 23.81
N LYS A 221 6.55 -9.14 25.12
CA LYS A 221 6.53 -10.43 25.82
C LYS A 221 5.43 -11.36 25.27
N GLY A 222 5.80 -12.63 25.07
CA GLY A 222 4.89 -13.67 24.58
C GLY A 222 4.67 -13.67 23.06
N ARG A 223 5.27 -12.73 22.35
CA ARG A 223 5.21 -12.63 20.89
C ARG A 223 6.58 -12.79 20.26
N PRO A 224 6.62 -13.12 18.94
CA PRO A 224 5.51 -13.62 18.12
C PRO A 224 5.10 -15.05 18.55
N TYR A 225 3.91 -15.49 18.15
CA TYR A 225 3.44 -16.86 18.44
C TYR A 225 4.07 -17.91 17.52
N LEU A 226 4.26 -17.58 16.23
CA LEU A 226 4.89 -18.47 15.25
C LEU A 226 6.40 -18.63 15.50
N ASP A 227 6.94 -19.81 15.17
CA ASP A 227 8.39 -20.04 15.18
C ASP A 227 9.07 -19.50 13.93
N ALA A 228 8.37 -19.54 12.77
CA ALA A 228 8.93 -19.14 11.49
C ALA A 228 7.84 -18.70 10.49
N ILE A 229 8.27 -18.00 9.45
CA ILE A 229 7.47 -17.68 8.26
C ILE A 229 8.29 -18.05 7.03
N ASP A 230 7.76 -18.95 6.19
CA ASP A 230 8.37 -19.39 4.96
C ASP A 230 7.59 -18.87 3.75
N TRP A 231 8.23 -18.04 2.95
CA TRP A 231 7.72 -17.57 1.67
C TRP A 231 8.36 -18.35 0.53
N THR A 232 7.53 -18.98 -0.32
CA THR A 232 7.99 -19.65 -1.54
C THR A 232 7.68 -18.78 -2.76
N ILE A 233 8.68 -18.42 -3.53
CA ILE A 233 8.53 -17.56 -4.71
C ILE A 233 8.09 -18.42 -5.90
N VAL A 234 6.84 -18.23 -6.34
CA VAL A 234 6.23 -18.96 -7.46
C VAL A 234 5.55 -17.95 -8.39
N PRO A 235 6.18 -17.50 -9.49
CA PRO A 235 5.64 -16.45 -10.36
C PRO A 235 4.32 -16.81 -11.05
N ASN A 236 4.09 -18.09 -11.37
CA ASN A 236 2.87 -18.54 -12.03
C ASN A 236 1.68 -18.57 -11.05
N ARG A 237 0.63 -17.78 -11.34
CA ARG A 237 -0.56 -17.66 -10.47
C ARG A 237 -1.30 -19.01 -10.32
N SER A 238 -1.50 -19.74 -11.41
CA SER A 238 -2.23 -21.02 -11.36
C SER A 238 -1.49 -22.05 -10.49
N THR A 239 -0.16 -22.11 -10.58
CA THR A 239 0.67 -22.97 -9.74
C THR A 239 0.54 -22.60 -8.26
N ARG A 240 0.47 -21.30 -7.91
CA ARG A 240 0.23 -20.88 -6.52
C ARG A 240 -1.15 -21.31 -6.03
N MET A 241 -2.19 -21.16 -6.85
CA MET A 241 -3.56 -21.55 -6.47
C MET A 241 -3.66 -23.06 -6.27
N LEU A 242 -3.07 -23.86 -7.16
CA LEU A 242 -2.98 -25.31 -7.01
C LEU A 242 -2.22 -25.71 -5.74
N GLY A 243 -1.09 -25.05 -5.46
CA GLY A 243 -0.31 -25.28 -4.23
C GLY A 243 -1.09 -24.96 -2.96
N PHE A 244 -1.90 -23.89 -2.96
CA PHE A 244 -2.78 -23.55 -1.85
C PHE A 244 -3.90 -24.61 -1.69
N GLY A 245 -4.55 -24.99 -2.77
CA GLY A 245 -5.56 -26.07 -2.77
C GLY A 245 -5.02 -27.38 -2.23
N ALA A 246 -3.80 -27.76 -2.61
CA ALA A 246 -3.10 -28.97 -2.15
C ALA A 246 -2.56 -28.87 -0.71
N GLY A 247 -2.69 -27.72 -0.02
CA GLY A 247 -2.21 -27.54 1.35
C GLY A 247 -0.70 -27.28 1.48
N SER A 248 -0.01 -26.93 0.38
CA SER A 248 1.40 -26.53 0.42
C SER A 248 1.61 -25.18 1.09
N TYR A 249 0.58 -24.33 1.10
CA TYR A 249 0.58 -23.00 1.69
C TYR A 249 -0.59 -22.86 2.67
N ASP A 250 -0.36 -22.13 3.76
CA ASP A 250 -1.38 -21.76 4.74
C ASP A 250 -2.15 -20.50 4.32
N MET A 251 -1.52 -19.67 3.50
CA MET A 251 -2.08 -18.41 3.01
C MET A 251 -1.62 -18.13 1.58
N THR A 252 -2.51 -17.54 0.76
CA THR A 252 -2.15 -16.98 -0.54
C THR A 252 -1.41 -15.65 -0.34
N PHE A 253 -0.67 -15.20 -1.36
CA PHE A 253 -0.20 -13.81 -1.36
C PHE A 253 -1.41 -12.86 -1.30
N ASP A 254 -1.23 -11.70 -0.68
CA ASP A 254 -2.32 -10.74 -0.53
C ASP A 254 -2.93 -10.33 -1.88
N SER A 255 -4.26 -10.31 -1.94
CA SER A 255 -5.04 -9.93 -3.12
C SER A 255 -4.71 -10.72 -4.40
N ASP A 256 -4.22 -11.96 -4.27
CA ASP A 256 -3.81 -12.79 -5.41
C ASP A 256 -4.94 -13.65 -6.00
N VAL A 257 -6.04 -13.81 -5.26
CA VAL A 257 -7.21 -14.59 -5.69
C VAL A 257 -8.26 -13.65 -6.28
N THR A 258 -8.34 -13.61 -7.60
CA THR A 258 -9.38 -12.84 -8.30
C THR A 258 -10.75 -13.47 -8.12
N PHE A 259 -11.84 -12.72 -8.36
CA PHE A 259 -13.20 -13.29 -8.26
C PHE A 259 -13.42 -14.49 -9.19
N PRO A 260 -12.96 -14.50 -10.45
CA PRO A 260 -13.02 -15.70 -11.27
C PRO A 260 -12.32 -16.92 -10.66
N LEU A 261 -11.18 -16.73 -10.01
CA LEU A 261 -10.41 -17.81 -9.38
C LEU A 261 -10.97 -18.29 -8.04
N LEU A 262 -11.78 -17.48 -7.38
CA LEU A 262 -12.32 -17.80 -6.05
C LEU A 262 -13.14 -19.09 -6.06
N LYS A 263 -13.91 -19.31 -7.14
CA LYS A 263 -14.70 -20.55 -7.31
C LYS A 263 -13.80 -21.78 -7.35
N ASP A 264 -12.70 -21.73 -8.08
CA ASP A 264 -11.77 -22.85 -8.23
C ASP A 264 -11.02 -23.12 -6.92
N VAL A 265 -10.60 -22.05 -6.23
CA VAL A 265 -9.98 -22.17 -4.89
C VAL A 265 -10.93 -22.83 -3.91
N LYS A 266 -12.21 -22.42 -3.87
CA LYS A 266 -13.23 -23.00 -2.98
C LYS A 266 -13.59 -24.43 -3.36
N ALA A 267 -13.54 -24.79 -4.63
CA ALA A 267 -13.76 -26.17 -5.07
C ALA A 267 -12.63 -27.10 -4.61
N GLN A 268 -11.37 -26.64 -4.64
CA GLN A 268 -10.21 -27.42 -4.21
C GLN A 268 -10.03 -27.44 -2.69
N LYS A 269 -10.39 -26.34 -2.01
CA LYS A 269 -10.27 -26.18 -0.56
C LYS A 269 -11.53 -25.53 0.00
N PRO A 270 -12.63 -26.30 0.21
CA PRO A 270 -13.93 -25.78 0.64
C PRO A 270 -13.89 -25.06 2.00
N ASP A 271 -13.01 -25.51 2.89
CA ASP A 271 -12.80 -24.96 4.23
C ASP A 271 -11.97 -23.67 4.26
N ALA A 272 -11.33 -23.27 3.15
CA ALA A 272 -10.53 -22.05 3.13
C ALA A 272 -11.36 -20.81 3.53
N VAL A 273 -10.81 -19.96 4.38
CA VAL A 273 -11.35 -18.64 4.67
C VAL A 273 -10.83 -17.70 3.59
N CYS A 274 -11.72 -16.96 2.93
CA CYS A 274 -11.34 -15.97 1.91
C CYS A 274 -12.07 -14.66 2.20
N GLU A 275 -11.34 -13.55 2.19
CA GLU A 275 -11.88 -12.20 2.40
C GLU A 275 -11.58 -11.33 1.18
N ALA A 276 -12.63 -10.77 0.59
CA ALA A 276 -12.55 -9.76 -0.46
C ALA A 276 -12.54 -8.37 0.17
N ARG A 277 -11.61 -7.50 -0.27
CA ARG A 277 -11.54 -6.14 0.24
C ARG A 277 -10.90 -5.17 -0.76
N PRO A 278 -11.25 -3.89 -0.74
CA PRO A 278 -10.45 -2.86 -1.38
C PRO A 278 -9.13 -2.70 -0.61
N THR A 279 -8.06 -2.42 -1.34
CA THR A 279 -6.71 -2.39 -0.77
C THR A 279 -6.02 -1.03 -0.92
N ASN A 280 -6.77 0.00 -1.32
CA ASN A 280 -6.25 1.30 -1.73
C ASN A 280 -5.19 1.19 -2.84
N VAL A 281 -5.43 0.26 -3.77
CA VAL A 281 -4.61 0.06 -4.96
C VAL A 281 -5.47 0.34 -6.18
N ASN A 282 -5.11 1.35 -6.96
CA ASN A 282 -5.78 1.63 -8.21
C ASN A 282 -4.99 1.11 -9.43
N SER A 283 -5.72 0.69 -10.45
CA SER A 283 -5.22 0.47 -11.79
C SER A 283 -5.18 1.79 -12.54
N ASN A 284 -4.06 2.12 -13.16
CA ASN A 284 -3.86 3.43 -13.78
C ASN A 284 -2.92 3.37 -14.99
N ILE A 285 -3.03 4.40 -15.84
CA ILE A 285 -2.23 4.52 -17.04
C ILE A 285 -1.11 5.55 -16.81
N LEU A 286 0.12 5.14 -17.05
CA LEU A 286 1.28 6.02 -17.12
C LEU A 286 1.46 6.45 -18.58
N VAL A 287 1.37 7.74 -18.85
CA VAL A 287 1.68 8.30 -20.19
C VAL A 287 2.89 9.21 -20.03
N ASN A 288 3.97 8.89 -20.73
CA ASN A 288 5.20 9.67 -20.67
C ASN A 288 5.06 10.97 -21.47
N ARG A 289 4.85 12.08 -20.77
CA ARG A 289 4.62 13.41 -21.36
C ARG A 289 5.85 14.04 -21.99
N ASP A 290 7.04 13.50 -21.69
CA ASP A 290 8.30 14.03 -22.24
C ASP A 290 8.64 13.41 -23.60
N LYS A 291 7.86 12.41 -24.07
CA LYS A 291 8.13 11.70 -25.33
C LYS A 291 7.02 11.92 -26.36
N PRO A 292 7.36 12.34 -27.60
CA PRO A 292 6.42 12.32 -28.70
C PRO A 292 5.85 10.91 -28.95
N PRO A 293 4.59 10.78 -29.34
CA PRO A 293 3.62 11.86 -29.57
C PRO A 293 2.83 12.26 -28.31
N PHE A 294 3.19 11.74 -27.13
CA PHE A 294 2.44 11.90 -25.88
C PHE A 294 2.71 13.21 -25.16
N ASP A 295 3.66 14.04 -25.64
CA ASP A 295 3.79 15.46 -25.32
C ASP A 295 2.56 16.25 -25.78
N ASN A 296 1.87 15.80 -26.85
CA ASN A 296 0.62 16.40 -27.30
C ASN A 296 -0.55 16.08 -26.33
N PRO A 297 -1.19 17.08 -25.69
CA PRO A 297 -2.30 16.86 -24.78
C PRO A 297 -3.55 16.28 -25.45
N GLN A 298 -3.77 16.53 -26.74
CA GLN A 298 -4.95 16.00 -27.47
C GLN A 298 -4.90 14.48 -27.57
N ILE A 299 -3.71 13.87 -27.76
CA ILE A 299 -3.57 12.41 -27.79
C ILE A 299 -3.92 11.83 -26.43
N ARG A 300 -3.42 12.43 -25.33
CA ARG A 300 -3.72 11.97 -23.97
C ARG A 300 -5.20 12.09 -23.65
N HIS A 301 -5.84 13.19 -24.08
CA HIS A 301 -7.28 13.39 -23.95
C HIS A 301 -8.07 12.32 -24.71
N ALA A 302 -7.72 12.07 -25.98
CA ALA A 302 -8.34 11.03 -26.78
C ALA A 302 -8.19 9.62 -26.14
N MET A 303 -7.01 9.32 -25.57
CA MET A 303 -6.82 8.06 -24.84
C MET A 303 -7.80 7.91 -23.68
N VAL A 304 -8.00 8.96 -22.87
CA VAL A 304 -8.94 8.90 -21.74
C VAL A 304 -10.38 8.73 -22.21
N LEU A 305 -10.80 9.43 -23.26
CA LEU A 305 -12.14 9.30 -23.84
C LEU A 305 -12.44 7.90 -24.38
N ALA A 306 -11.40 7.12 -24.72
CA ALA A 306 -11.58 5.74 -25.22
C ALA A 306 -11.90 4.73 -24.13
N LEU A 307 -11.62 5.07 -22.85
CA LEU A 307 -11.66 4.12 -21.74
C LEU A 307 -13.09 3.89 -21.24
N ASP A 308 -13.47 2.63 -21.12
CA ASP A 308 -14.66 2.17 -20.38
C ASP A 308 -14.20 1.40 -19.15
N ASN A 309 -14.21 2.08 -18.00
CA ASN A 309 -13.74 1.52 -16.71
C ASN A 309 -14.59 0.31 -16.28
N ARG A 310 -15.88 0.24 -16.68
CA ARG A 310 -16.76 -0.89 -16.36
C ARG A 310 -16.26 -2.19 -16.96
N VAL A 311 -15.71 -2.14 -18.19
CA VAL A 311 -15.16 -3.33 -18.86
C VAL A 311 -13.97 -3.89 -18.07
N PHE A 312 -13.13 -3.03 -17.47
CA PHE A 312 -12.04 -3.50 -16.59
C PHE A 312 -12.61 -4.18 -15.34
N ALA A 313 -13.58 -3.58 -14.67
CA ALA A 313 -14.23 -4.15 -13.49
C ALA A 313 -14.93 -5.48 -13.81
N ASP A 314 -15.69 -5.55 -14.90
CA ASP A 314 -16.43 -6.75 -15.30
C ASP A 314 -15.51 -7.94 -15.57
N ILE A 315 -14.42 -7.71 -16.32
CA ILE A 315 -13.48 -8.77 -16.71
C ILE A 315 -12.58 -9.20 -15.53
N LEU A 316 -12.03 -8.23 -14.80
CA LEU A 316 -10.99 -8.52 -13.78
C LEU A 316 -11.58 -8.92 -12.43
N SER A 317 -12.74 -8.35 -12.06
CA SER A 317 -13.31 -8.51 -10.73
C SER A 317 -14.79 -8.88 -10.73
N GLN A 318 -15.39 -9.21 -11.88
CA GLN A 318 -16.83 -9.49 -12.00
C GLN A 318 -17.68 -8.33 -11.46
N GLY A 319 -17.27 -7.08 -11.74
CA GLY A 319 -17.95 -5.86 -11.34
C GLY A 319 -17.71 -5.44 -9.87
N ASN A 320 -16.78 -6.07 -9.16
CA ASN A 320 -16.51 -5.75 -7.74
C ASN A 320 -15.47 -4.63 -7.53
N ASP A 321 -14.68 -4.25 -8.54
CA ASP A 321 -13.77 -3.10 -8.44
C ASP A 321 -14.56 -1.81 -8.23
N LEU A 322 -13.95 -0.88 -7.45
CA LEU A 322 -14.61 0.38 -7.13
C LEU A 322 -14.25 1.44 -8.17
N ASP A 323 -15.26 2.12 -8.70
CA ASP A 323 -15.04 3.32 -9.50
C ASP A 323 -14.65 4.49 -8.58
N GLY A 324 -13.65 5.26 -8.98
CA GLY A 324 -13.14 6.36 -8.17
C GLY A 324 -12.14 7.21 -8.95
N ALA A 325 -11.89 8.41 -8.47
CA ALA A 325 -10.87 9.29 -8.99
C ALA A 325 -9.47 8.94 -8.40
N VAL A 326 -8.69 9.91 -7.98
CA VAL A 326 -7.31 9.69 -7.51
C VAL A 326 -7.24 9.11 -6.10
N MET A 327 -8.21 9.43 -5.25
CA MET A 327 -8.31 8.91 -3.89
C MET A 327 -9.33 7.77 -3.81
N LEU A 328 -9.09 6.83 -2.88
CA LEU A 328 -10.00 5.71 -2.64
C LEU A 328 -11.40 6.24 -2.32
N PRO A 329 -12.45 5.80 -3.05
CA PRO A 329 -13.80 6.32 -2.86
C PRO A 329 -14.44 5.86 -1.55
N PRO A 330 -15.39 6.65 -0.98
CA PRO A 330 -16.20 6.21 0.15
C PRO A 330 -17.09 5.01 -0.22
N PRO A 331 -17.48 4.14 0.74
CA PRO A 331 -17.16 4.21 2.17
C PRO A 331 -15.79 3.62 2.55
N SER A 332 -15.05 3.04 1.59
CA SER A 332 -13.79 2.37 1.84
C SER A 332 -12.64 3.34 2.10
N GLY A 333 -12.63 4.48 1.41
CA GLY A 333 -11.73 5.60 1.63
C GLY A 333 -12.45 6.77 2.29
N PHE A 334 -11.66 7.64 2.89
CA PHE A 334 -12.19 8.81 3.60
C PHE A 334 -12.20 10.09 2.75
N TRP A 335 -11.30 10.19 1.77
CA TRP A 335 -10.99 11.43 1.06
C TRP A 335 -11.54 11.51 -0.37
N GLY A 336 -11.76 10.38 -1.02
CA GLY A 336 -12.15 10.33 -2.43
C GLY A 336 -13.48 11.02 -2.71
N MET A 337 -13.67 11.42 -3.96
CA MET A 337 -14.92 12.02 -4.44
C MET A 337 -16.10 11.08 -4.23
N PRO A 338 -17.26 11.60 -3.79
CA PRO A 338 -18.52 10.87 -3.83
C PRO A 338 -18.86 10.40 -5.26
N LYS A 339 -19.49 9.24 -5.36
CA LYS A 339 -19.83 8.60 -6.65
C LYS A 339 -20.62 9.52 -7.59
N GLU A 340 -21.46 10.38 -7.03
CA GLU A 340 -22.32 11.31 -7.75
C GLU A 340 -21.52 12.40 -8.48
N MET A 341 -20.29 12.67 -8.06
CA MET A 341 -19.41 13.66 -8.68
C MET A 341 -18.58 13.08 -9.84
N LEU A 342 -18.35 11.77 -9.85
CA LEU A 342 -17.47 11.11 -10.83
C LEU A 342 -17.89 11.33 -12.30
N PRO A 343 -19.18 11.30 -12.69
CA PRO A 343 -19.57 11.50 -14.09
C PRO A 343 -19.16 12.86 -14.70
N SER A 344 -18.80 13.85 -13.83
CA SER A 344 -18.30 15.15 -14.29
C SER A 344 -16.82 15.13 -14.67
N LEU A 345 -16.10 14.05 -14.38
CA LEU A 345 -14.67 13.92 -14.64
C LEU A 345 -14.41 13.36 -16.04
N LEU A 346 -13.35 13.80 -16.68
CA LEU A 346 -12.86 13.21 -17.90
C LEU A 346 -12.58 11.70 -17.70
N GLY A 347 -13.13 10.86 -18.55
CA GLY A 347 -12.98 9.39 -18.49
C GLY A 347 -14.03 8.67 -17.64
N HIS A 348 -14.95 9.37 -16.97
CA HIS A 348 -16.02 8.77 -16.15
C HIS A 348 -17.43 8.95 -16.77
N SER A 349 -17.53 9.52 -17.96
CA SER A 349 -18.82 9.66 -18.65
C SER A 349 -19.38 8.29 -19.04
N PRO A 350 -20.69 8.03 -18.82
CA PRO A 350 -21.32 6.78 -19.25
C PRO A 350 -21.54 6.67 -20.76
N GLU A 351 -21.38 7.77 -21.52
CA GLU A 351 -21.63 7.84 -22.97
C GLU A 351 -20.41 7.39 -23.79
N ILE A 352 -19.95 6.15 -23.55
CA ILE A 352 -18.65 5.68 -24.07
C ILE A 352 -18.52 5.75 -25.60
N GLU A 353 -19.56 5.41 -26.36
CA GLU A 353 -19.46 5.43 -27.82
C GLU A 353 -19.41 6.85 -28.39
N LYS A 354 -20.05 7.81 -27.75
CA LYS A 354 -19.92 9.24 -28.07
C LYS A 354 -18.51 9.74 -27.78
N ASN A 355 -17.96 9.37 -26.63
CA ASN A 355 -16.59 9.72 -26.24
C ASN A 355 -15.58 9.12 -27.22
N ARG A 356 -15.76 7.86 -27.64
CA ARG A 356 -14.90 7.21 -28.65
C ARG A 356 -15.02 7.87 -30.02
N ALA A 357 -16.21 8.32 -30.40
CA ALA A 357 -16.40 9.06 -31.65
C ALA A 357 -15.65 10.40 -31.62
N GLU A 358 -15.68 11.10 -30.51
CA GLU A 358 -14.89 12.32 -30.31
C GLU A 358 -13.37 12.02 -30.31
N ALA A 359 -12.94 10.99 -29.62
CA ALA A 359 -11.55 10.54 -29.61
C ALA A 359 -11.04 10.23 -31.04
N ARG A 360 -11.85 9.52 -31.87
CA ARG A 360 -11.49 9.26 -33.27
C ARG A 360 -11.32 10.56 -34.07
N LYS A 361 -12.22 11.53 -33.92
CA LYS A 361 -12.09 12.83 -34.60
C LYS A 361 -10.79 13.55 -34.21
N ILE A 362 -10.42 13.51 -32.92
CA ILE A 362 -9.15 14.06 -32.45
C ILE A 362 -7.98 13.37 -33.14
N MET A 363 -7.97 12.02 -33.14
CA MET A 363 -6.89 11.24 -33.75
C MET A 363 -6.80 11.46 -35.27
N GLU A 364 -7.92 11.53 -35.97
CA GLU A 364 -8.00 11.83 -37.41
C GLU A 364 -7.45 13.23 -37.70
N GLY A 365 -7.79 14.23 -36.87
CA GLY A 365 -7.24 15.59 -36.96
C GLY A 365 -5.73 15.66 -36.78
N LEU A 366 -5.14 14.68 -36.10
CA LEU A 366 -3.70 14.52 -35.90
C LEU A 366 -3.03 13.63 -36.96
N GLY A 367 -3.80 13.15 -37.95
CA GLY A 367 -3.31 12.36 -39.06
C GLY A 367 -3.20 10.85 -38.79
N TYR A 368 -3.87 10.36 -37.75
CA TYR A 368 -4.03 8.94 -37.46
C TYR A 368 -5.40 8.44 -37.91
N GLY A 369 -5.48 7.19 -38.34
CA GLY A 369 -6.72 6.57 -38.83
C GLY A 369 -6.54 5.08 -39.06
N PRO A 370 -7.55 4.39 -39.68
CA PRO A 370 -7.48 2.95 -39.91
C PRO A 370 -6.26 2.52 -40.72
N GLU A 371 -5.91 3.31 -41.76
CA GLU A 371 -4.76 3.02 -42.66
C GLU A 371 -3.41 3.50 -42.06
N LYS A 372 -3.44 4.34 -41.04
CA LYS A 372 -2.23 4.90 -40.39
C LYS A 372 -2.43 4.98 -38.88
N PRO A 373 -2.52 3.84 -38.19
CA PRO A 373 -2.66 3.84 -36.74
C PRO A 373 -1.38 4.31 -36.03
N LEU A 374 -1.56 4.87 -34.82
CA LEU A 374 -0.45 5.16 -33.91
C LEU A 374 0.02 3.85 -33.26
N LYS A 375 1.26 3.43 -33.53
CA LYS A 375 1.84 2.23 -32.93
C LYS A 375 2.60 2.57 -31.67
N ILE A 376 2.33 1.84 -30.58
CA ILE A 376 2.93 2.07 -29.27
C ILE A 376 3.33 0.76 -28.59
N LYS A 377 4.24 0.86 -27.60
CA LYS A 377 4.48 -0.20 -26.63
C LYS A 377 3.78 0.13 -25.32
N VAL A 378 3.05 -0.84 -24.77
CA VAL A 378 2.40 -0.75 -23.47
C VAL A 378 3.24 -1.54 -22.45
N ALA A 379 4.08 -0.82 -21.73
CA ALA A 379 4.94 -1.37 -20.70
C ALA A 379 4.15 -1.78 -19.45
N THR A 380 4.44 -2.92 -18.87
CA THR A 380 3.82 -3.38 -17.62
C THR A 380 4.71 -4.38 -16.88
N ARG A 381 4.45 -4.60 -15.58
CA ARG A 381 5.15 -5.66 -14.84
C ARG A 381 4.74 -7.04 -15.35
N ASN A 382 5.71 -7.95 -15.43
CA ASN A 382 5.48 -9.33 -15.90
C ASN A 382 4.82 -10.22 -14.83
N ILE A 383 3.74 -9.75 -14.21
CA ILE A 383 2.86 -10.52 -13.32
C ILE A 383 1.41 -10.33 -13.75
N ALA A 384 0.59 -11.37 -13.57
CA ALA A 384 -0.76 -11.42 -14.13
C ALA A 384 -1.63 -10.22 -13.76
N ILE A 385 -1.63 -9.80 -12.49
CA ILE A 385 -2.44 -8.65 -12.02
C ILE A 385 -2.12 -7.32 -12.74
N TYR A 386 -0.97 -7.22 -13.40
CA TYR A 386 -0.56 -6.06 -14.22
C TYR A 386 -0.77 -6.31 -15.70
N ARG A 387 -0.52 -7.54 -16.19
CA ARG A 387 -0.66 -7.87 -17.63
C ARG A 387 -2.12 -7.92 -18.07
N ASP A 388 -2.99 -8.50 -17.22
CA ASP A 388 -4.39 -8.68 -17.57
C ASP A 388 -5.07 -7.33 -17.89
N PRO A 389 -4.99 -6.28 -17.04
CA PRO A 389 -5.52 -4.95 -17.41
C PRO A 389 -4.79 -4.29 -18.59
N ALA A 390 -3.48 -4.58 -18.80
CA ALA A 390 -2.77 -4.02 -19.96
C ALA A 390 -3.32 -4.53 -21.29
N VAL A 391 -3.73 -5.80 -21.35
CA VAL A 391 -4.37 -6.38 -22.55
C VAL A 391 -5.72 -5.72 -22.83
N ILE A 392 -6.53 -5.47 -21.80
CA ILE A 392 -7.81 -4.77 -21.93
C ILE A 392 -7.58 -3.33 -22.42
N LEU A 393 -6.58 -2.63 -21.87
CA LEU A 393 -6.20 -1.28 -22.32
C LEU A 393 -5.85 -1.26 -23.81
N ILE A 394 -5.04 -2.19 -24.28
CA ILE A 394 -4.64 -2.31 -25.69
C ILE A 394 -5.87 -2.47 -26.59
N ASP A 395 -6.83 -3.34 -26.21
CA ASP A 395 -8.05 -3.53 -26.96
C ASP A 395 -8.91 -2.25 -27.04
N GLN A 396 -9.03 -1.52 -25.93
CA GLN A 396 -9.80 -0.27 -25.90
C GLN A 396 -9.15 0.84 -26.73
N LEU A 397 -7.83 0.99 -26.67
CA LEU A 397 -7.10 1.99 -27.45
C LEU A 397 -7.15 1.72 -28.96
N LYS A 398 -7.26 0.46 -29.36
CA LYS A 398 -7.43 0.09 -30.79
C LYS A 398 -8.69 0.72 -31.39
N LYS A 399 -9.73 0.96 -30.60
CA LYS A 399 -11.00 1.57 -31.06
C LYS A 399 -10.85 3.03 -31.49
N ILE A 400 -9.70 3.66 -31.21
CA ILE A 400 -9.36 5.04 -31.57
C ILE A 400 -8.05 5.13 -32.36
N TYR A 401 -7.72 4.08 -33.13
CA TYR A 401 -6.55 4.01 -34.01
C TYR A 401 -5.19 4.02 -33.28
N ILE A 402 -5.14 3.52 -32.03
CA ILE A 402 -3.88 3.29 -31.32
C ILE A 402 -3.65 1.78 -31.23
N GLU A 403 -2.61 1.28 -31.89
CA GLU A 403 -2.20 -0.13 -31.86
C GLU A 403 -1.11 -0.35 -30.81
N GLY A 404 -1.45 -1.03 -29.72
CA GLY A 404 -0.53 -1.35 -28.64
C GLY A 404 0.10 -2.73 -28.77
N GLU A 405 1.39 -2.82 -28.50
CA GLU A 405 2.13 -4.06 -28.26
C GLU A 405 2.44 -4.18 -26.77
N LEU A 406 2.14 -5.34 -26.16
CA LEU A 406 2.46 -5.59 -24.75
C LEU A 406 3.96 -5.74 -24.54
N ASP A 407 4.54 -4.93 -23.61
CA ASP A 407 5.95 -4.98 -23.20
C ASP A 407 6.03 -5.39 -21.70
N PRO A 408 6.07 -6.72 -21.41
CA PRO A 408 6.12 -7.22 -20.04
C PRO A 408 7.55 -7.14 -19.47
N ILE A 409 7.71 -6.46 -18.33
CA ILE A 409 9.00 -6.14 -17.71
C ILE A 409 9.10 -6.81 -16.35
N ASP A 410 10.26 -7.42 -16.07
CA ASP A 410 10.54 -8.02 -14.76
C ASP A 410 10.48 -6.97 -13.63
N THR A 411 9.92 -7.37 -12.48
CA THR A 411 9.75 -6.50 -11.31
C THR A 411 11.07 -5.88 -10.83
N THR A 412 12.17 -6.59 -10.93
CA THR A 412 13.49 -6.12 -10.45
C THR A 412 14.02 -4.91 -11.21
N VAL A 413 13.55 -4.70 -12.44
CA VAL A 413 13.95 -3.58 -13.30
C VAL A 413 12.83 -2.58 -13.59
N TRP A 414 11.57 -2.95 -13.34
CA TRP A 414 10.40 -2.13 -13.65
C TRP A 414 10.49 -0.71 -13.08
N TYR A 415 10.68 -0.59 -11.77
CA TYR A 415 10.68 0.73 -11.13
C TYR A 415 11.84 1.62 -11.58
N THR A 416 12.99 1.03 -11.85
CA THR A 416 14.13 1.76 -12.42
C THR A 416 13.83 2.26 -13.85
N LYS A 417 13.17 1.43 -14.67
CA LYS A 417 12.83 1.77 -16.05
C LYS A 417 11.81 2.92 -16.09
N ILE A 418 10.73 2.85 -15.33
CA ILE A 418 9.72 3.92 -15.32
C ILE A 418 10.22 5.21 -14.66
N ALA A 419 11.06 5.14 -13.64
CA ALA A 419 11.67 6.32 -13.01
C ALA A 419 12.60 7.06 -13.99
N ARG A 420 13.30 6.33 -14.88
CA ARG A 420 14.11 6.91 -15.97
C ARG A 420 13.29 7.40 -17.17
N LYS A 421 11.95 7.28 -17.12
CA LYS A 421 11.07 7.65 -18.24
C LYS A 421 11.37 6.82 -19.53
N ASP A 422 11.88 5.60 -19.37
CA ASP A 422 12.19 4.71 -20.50
C ASP A 422 10.98 3.87 -20.88
N TYR A 423 9.90 4.53 -21.26
CA TYR A 423 8.64 3.94 -21.75
C TYR A 423 7.84 5.01 -22.53
N GLN A 424 6.78 4.60 -23.22
CA GLN A 424 5.81 5.48 -23.89
C GLN A 424 4.51 5.52 -23.09
N VAL A 425 3.82 4.39 -23.05
CA VAL A 425 2.62 4.16 -22.24
C VAL A 425 2.89 3.00 -21.30
N GLY A 426 2.40 3.08 -20.08
CA GLY A 426 2.52 2.01 -19.09
C GLY A 426 1.19 1.70 -18.43
N MET A 427 0.89 0.42 -18.23
CA MET A 427 -0.18 -0.04 -17.35
C MET A 427 0.42 -0.32 -15.97
N ASN A 428 -0.10 0.34 -14.94
CA ASN A 428 0.46 0.24 -13.61
C ASN A 428 -0.61 0.11 -12.53
N LEU A 429 -0.23 -0.47 -11.41
CA LEU A 429 -1.00 -0.47 -10.19
C LEU A 429 -0.29 0.41 -9.16
N THR A 430 -1.02 1.36 -8.59
CA THR A 430 -0.49 2.24 -7.54
C THR A 430 -1.23 1.97 -6.25
N GLY A 431 -0.49 1.45 -5.27
CA GLY A 431 -0.96 1.37 -3.90
C GLY A 431 -0.47 2.55 -3.09
N VAL A 432 -1.29 3.06 -2.19
CA VAL A 432 -0.98 4.16 -1.29
C VAL A 432 -0.71 3.59 0.11
N GLY A 433 0.35 4.06 0.75
CA GLY A 433 0.79 3.53 2.06
C GLY A 433 -0.19 3.79 3.20
N ILE A 434 -0.88 4.90 3.12
CA ILE A 434 -1.94 5.33 4.04
C ILE A 434 -3.04 6.03 3.26
N ASP A 435 -4.27 6.00 3.76
CA ASP A 435 -5.40 6.74 3.18
C ASP A 435 -5.33 8.21 3.59
N ASP A 436 -4.37 8.94 3.02
CA ASP A 436 -4.21 10.38 3.20
C ASP A 436 -3.75 11.04 1.90
N PRO A 437 -4.35 12.20 1.51
CA PRO A 437 -4.03 12.93 0.29
C PRO A 437 -2.55 13.31 0.17
N ASP A 438 -1.88 13.66 1.27
CA ASP A 438 -0.47 14.02 1.25
C ASP A 438 0.39 12.92 0.64
N VAL A 439 0.15 11.68 1.07
CA VAL A 439 0.92 10.53 0.57
C VAL A 439 0.68 10.34 -0.92
N ASN A 440 -0.57 10.40 -1.37
CA ASN A 440 -0.89 10.14 -2.77
C ASN A 440 -0.46 11.29 -3.69
N PHE A 441 -0.82 12.53 -3.34
CA PHE A 441 -0.58 13.67 -4.22
C PHE A 441 0.89 14.05 -4.28
N TYR A 442 1.60 14.15 -3.15
CA TYR A 442 3.03 14.43 -3.17
C TYR A 442 3.82 13.34 -3.90
N GLU A 443 3.47 12.08 -3.69
CA GLU A 443 4.22 10.98 -4.28
C GLU A 443 4.04 10.88 -5.79
N ASN A 444 2.79 10.97 -6.27
CA ASN A 444 2.46 10.59 -7.64
C ASN A 444 2.27 11.78 -8.60
N TYR A 445 2.01 13.00 -8.09
CA TYR A 445 1.60 14.14 -8.92
C TYR A 445 2.41 15.42 -8.69
N TYR A 446 3.02 15.60 -7.51
CA TYR A 446 3.81 16.80 -7.23
C TYR A 446 4.98 16.92 -8.21
N SER A 447 5.20 18.09 -8.80
CA SER A 447 6.08 18.30 -9.96
C SER A 447 7.52 17.84 -9.73
N THR A 448 8.02 17.88 -8.49
CA THR A 448 9.41 17.49 -8.14
C THR A 448 9.54 16.08 -7.58
N SER A 449 8.46 15.30 -7.54
CA SER A 449 8.52 13.93 -7.01
C SER A 449 9.24 12.97 -7.96
N ASP A 450 10.16 12.18 -7.43
CA ASP A 450 10.84 11.10 -8.16
C ASP A 450 9.86 9.99 -8.63
N ARG A 451 8.66 9.90 -8.01
CA ARG A 451 7.58 8.97 -8.40
C ARG A 451 6.51 9.58 -9.30
N ASN A 452 6.65 10.83 -9.67
CA ASN A 452 5.86 11.42 -10.74
C ASN A 452 6.32 10.84 -12.09
N TYR A 453 5.95 9.60 -12.34
CA TYR A 453 6.42 8.82 -13.50
C TYR A 453 5.96 9.41 -14.83
N THR A 454 4.84 10.13 -14.85
CA THR A 454 4.27 10.73 -16.06
C THR A 454 4.90 12.05 -16.47
N SER A 455 5.81 12.61 -15.67
CA SER A 455 6.36 13.97 -15.84
C SER A 455 5.28 15.06 -15.82
N TYR A 456 4.19 14.83 -15.07
CA TYR A 456 3.15 15.84 -14.88
C TYR A 456 3.72 17.06 -14.15
N LYS A 457 3.42 18.25 -14.67
CA LYS A 457 3.83 19.52 -14.07
C LYS A 457 2.69 20.52 -14.19
N ASN A 458 2.19 20.96 -13.07
CA ASN A 458 1.18 22.02 -13.00
C ASN A 458 1.38 22.80 -11.68
N PRO A 459 1.96 24.03 -11.72
CA PRO A 459 2.22 24.81 -10.52
C PRO A 459 0.96 25.17 -9.71
N GLU A 460 -0.21 25.25 -10.34
CA GLU A 460 -1.48 25.48 -9.65
C GLU A 460 -1.86 24.25 -8.81
N VAL A 461 -1.71 23.06 -9.37
CA VAL A 461 -1.96 21.80 -8.65
C VAL A 461 -0.94 21.61 -7.52
N ASP A 462 0.34 21.90 -7.75
CA ASP A 462 1.35 21.88 -6.69
C ASP A 462 0.96 22.76 -5.50
N LYS A 463 0.49 23.99 -5.79
CA LYS A 463 0.02 24.92 -4.76
C LYS A 463 -1.20 24.39 -4.00
N LEU A 464 -2.16 23.79 -4.70
CA LEU A 464 -3.33 23.17 -4.05
C LEU A 464 -2.91 21.97 -3.17
N ILE A 465 -1.94 21.18 -3.60
CA ILE A 465 -1.38 20.08 -2.80
C ILE A 465 -0.76 20.61 -1.50
N GLU A 466 -0.01 21.73 -1.57
CA GLU A 466 0.56 22.37 -0.39
C GLU A 466 -0.52 22.96 0.54
N GLN A 467 -1.57 23.54 -0.02
CA GLN A 467 -2.68 24.12 0.74
C GLN A 467 -3.46 23.03 1.49
N GLN A 468 -3.87 21.94 0.81
CA GLN A 468 -4.59 20.85 1.48
C GLN A 468 -3.74 20.21 2.58
N SER A 469 -2.42 20.09 2.36
CA SER A 469 -1.48 19.50 3.32
C SER A 469 -1.37 20.30 4.62
N ALA A 470 -1.60 21.62 4.57
CA ALA A 470 -1.59 22.51 5.73
C ALA A 470 -2.96 22.72 6.37
N GLU A 471 -4.05 22.35 5.66
CA GLU A 471 -5.41 22.59 6.13
C GLU A 471 -5.78 21.64 7.28
N VAL A 472 -6.20 22.22 8.39
CA VAL A 472 -6.59 21.48 9.61
C VAL A 472 -8.11 21.26 9.71
N ASP A 473 -8.90 22.08 9.01
CA ASP A 473 -10.34 21.90 8.91
C ASP A 473 -10.64 20.79 7.91
N LEU A 474 -11.26 19.75 8.38
CA LEU A 474 -11.50 18.52 7.63
C LEU A 474 -12.34 18.73 6.36
N GLU A 475 -13.42 19.50 6.48
CA GLU A 475 -14.33 19.71 5.34
C GLU A 475 -13.74 20.66 4.29
N LYS A 476 -12.94 21.63 4.71
CA LYS A 476 -12.18 22.47 3.77
C LYS A 476 -11.10 21.64 3.07
N ARG A 477 -10.40 20.76 3.82
CA ARG A 477 -9.38 19.88 3.26
C ARG A 477 -9.99 18.94 2.22
N LYS A 478 -11.16 18.33 2.47
CA LYS A 478 -11.87 17.50 1.49
C LYS A 478 -12.21 18.26 0.20
N LYS A 479 -12.69 19.48 0.31
CA LYS A 479 -12.99 20.32 -0.88
C LYS A 479 -11.75 20.57 -1.72
N LEU A 480 -10.60 20.88 -1.10
CA LEU A 480 -9.33 21.03 -1.80
C LEU A 480 -8.90 19.72 -2.48
N VAL A 481 -9.08 18.58 -1.81
CA VAL A 481 -8.79 17.25 -2.37
C VAL A 481 -9.61 17.01 -3.64
N TRP A 482 -10.91 17.26 -3.61
CA TRP A 482 -11.79 17.07 -4.77
C TRP A 482 -11.48 18.05 -5.91
N GLU A 483 -11.08 19.28 -5.60
CA GLU A 483 -10.59 20.22 -6.60
C GLU A 483 -9.33 19.72 -7.29
N ILE A 484 -8.37 19.16 -6.53
CA ILE A 484 -7.16 18.55 -7.07
C ILE A 484 -7.52 17.34 -7.95
N GLU A 485 -8.39 16.43 -7.48
CA GLU A 485 -8.81 15.27 -8.26
C GLU A 485 -9.41 15.67 -9.61
N LYS A 486 -10.27 16.70 -9.62
CA LYS A 486 -10.86 17.22 -10.85
C LYS A 486 -9.80 17.75 -11.81
N LYS A 487 -8.87 18.59 -11.33
CA LYS A 487 -7.79 19.14 -12.19
C LYS A 487 -6.89 18.02 -12.75
N LEU A 488 -6.58 17.01 -11.94
CA LEU A 488 -5.77 15.86 -12.39
C LEU A 488 -6.50 15.03 -13.46
N ALA A 489 -7.82 14.89 -13.36
CA ALA A 489 -8.63 14.22 -14.38
C ALA A 489 -8.69 15.05 -15.68
N ASP A 490 -9.00 16.36 -15.60
CA ASP A 490 -9.07 17.27 -16.74
C ASP A 490 -7.74 17.32 -17.50
N ASP A 491 -6.61 17.28 -16.80
CA ASP A 491 -5.27 17.25 -17.38
C ASP A 491 -4.85 15.86 -17.91
N ALA A 492 -5.69 14.84 -17.77
CA ALA A 492 -5.31 13.44 -18.01
C ALA A 492 -3.96 13.11 -17.37
N ALA A 493 -3.74 13.55 -16.12
CA ALA A 493 -2.44 13.49 -15.46
C ALA A 493 -1.94 12.05 -15.29
N ARG A 494 -2.82 11.16 -14.85
CA ARG A 494 -2.59 9.74 -14.67
C ARG A 494 -3.97 9.06 -14.59
N PRO A 495 -4.57 8.68 -15.72
CA PRO A 495 -5.93 8.16 -15.75
C PRO A 495 -6.10 6.94 -14.85
N ILE A 496 -7.10 6.97 -13.97
CA ILE A 496 -7.46 5.90 -13.06
C ILE A 496 -8.55 5.04 -13.72
N LEU A 497 -8.40 3.71 -13.67
CA LEU A 497 -9.32 2.75 -14.25
C LEU A 497 -10.26 2.11 -13.22
N GLY A 498 -9.94 2.27 -11.93
CA GLY A 498 -10.68 1.75 -10.80
C GLY A 498 -9.77 1.26 -9.68
N TYR A 499 -10.37 0.99 -8.52
CA TYR A 499 -9.70 0.47 -7.34
C TYR A 499 -9.93 -1.02 -7.23
N ASN A 500 -8.84 -1.77 -7.13
CA ASN A 500 -8.87 -3.22 -7.12
C ASN A 500 -9.50 -3.75 -5.82
N VAL A 501 -10.47 -4.65 -5.99
CA VAL A 501 -11.02 -5.51 -4.96
C VAL A 501 -10.66 -6.95 -5.31
N ALA A 502 -9.96 -7.63 -4.43
CA ALA A 502 -9.55 -9.00 -4.64
C ALA A 502 -9.54 -9.79 -3.33
N ASN A 503 -9.51 -11.12 -3.44
CA ASN A 503 -9.55 -11.99 -2.28
C ASN A 503 -8.14 -12.36 -1.83
N THR A 504 -7.98 -12.47 -0.51
CA THR A 504 -6.89 -13.19 0.14
C THR A 504 -7.50 -14.40 0.83
N CYS A 505 -6.91 -15.57 0.61
CA CYS A 505 -7.41 -16.82 1.18
C CYS A 505 -6.38 -17.45 2.11
N TRP A 506 -6.87 -18.11 3.19
CA TRP A 506 -6.02 -18.81 4.14
C TRP A 506 -6.72 -20.04 4.74
N THR A 507 -5.95 -20.90 5.37
CA THR A 507 -6.49 -22.09 6.05
C THR A 507 -7.21 -21.70 7.34
N PRO A 508 -8.27 -22.41 7.77
CA PRO A 508 -8.99 -22.12 9.02
C PRO A 508 -8.10 -22.20 10.27
N GLN A 509 -6.97 -22.90 10.18
CA GLN A 509 -5.98 -23.01 11.27
C GLN A 509 -5.18 -21.73 11.48
N LEU A 510 -5.09 -20.86 10.48
CA LEU A 510 -4.45 -19.54 10.62
C LEU A 510 -5.39 -18.61 11.38
N LYS A 511 -4.95 -18.14 12.53
CA LYS A 511 -5.71 -17.29 13.46
C LYS A 511 -4.98 -15.96 13.69
N GLY A 512 -5.71 -14.94 14.13
CA GLY A 512 -5.16 -13.62 14.43
C GLY A 512 -4.79 -12.77 13.20
N LEU A 513 -5.05 -13.25 11.98
CA LEU A 513 -4.85 -12.45 10.78
C LEU A 513 -5.98 -11.45 10.62
N VAL A 514 -5.66 -10.17 10.55
CA VAL A 514 -6.57 -9.07 10.21
C VAL A 514 -6.08 -8.41 8.93
N LEU A 515 -6.91 -8.42 7.89
CA LEU A 515 -6.60 -7.79 6.62
C LEU A 515 -7.13 -6.34 6.64
N GLN A 516 -6.25 -5.38 6.43
CA GLN A 516 -6.61 -3.96 6.47
C GLN A 516 -7.15 -3.49 5.12
N THR A 517 -8.27 -2.73 5.12
CA THR A 517 -9.07 -2.46 3.93
C THR A 517 -8.65 -1.24 3.13
N ASN A 518 -7.99 -0.26 3.73
CA ASN A 518 -7.59 0.98 3.06
C ASN A 518 -6.07 1.12 2.91
N SER A 519 -5.33 0.03 3.09
CA SER A 519 -3.92 -0.06 2.75
C SER A 519 -3.49 -1.51 2.53
N ILE A 520 -2.79 -1.77 1.44
CA ILE A 520 -2.14 -3.07 1.18
C ILE A 520 -0.82 -3.21 1.93
N TYR A 521 -0.28 -2.14 2.50
CA TYR A 521 1.09 -2.10 3.03
C TYR A 521 1.19 -2.21 4.54
N ASN A 522 0.06 -2.25 5.25
CA ASN A 522 0.02 -2.33 6.71
C ASN A 522 -0.47 -3.70 7.18
N GLY A 523 -0.25 -4.03 8.46
CA GLY A 523 -0.73 -5.29 9.07
C GLY A 523 0.17 -6.52 8.87
N TRP A 524 1.32 -6.41 8.19
CA TRP A 524 2.17 -7.55 7.83
C TRP A 524 3.28 -7.87 8.83
N ARG A 525 3.12 -7.45 10.10
CA ARG A 525 4.11 -7.79 11.13
C ARG A 525 4.00 -9.22 11.65
N PHE A 526 2.83 -9.85 11.50
CA PHE A 526 2.52 -11.24 11.88
C PHE A 526 2.79 -11.56 13.36
N GLU A 527 2.99 -10.59 14.23
CA GLU A 527 3.32 -10.82 15.64
C GLU A 527 2.17 -11.42 16.45
N ASP A 528 0.91 -11.19 16.02
CA ASP A 528 -0.32 -11.66 16.63
C ASP A 528 -0.92 -12.88 15.93
N VAL A 529 -0.30 -13.33 14.86
CA VAL A 529 -0.76 -14.47 14.06
C VAL A 529 -0.25 -15.77 14.65
N TRP A 530 -1.10 -16.81 14.69
CA TRP A 530 -0.77 -18.13 15.20
C TRP A 530 -1.47 -19.25 14.43
N LEU A 531 -0.99 -20.50 14.62
CA LEU A 531 -1.52 -21.68 13.95
C LEU A 531 -2.23 -22.58 14.97
N ASP A 532 -3.53 -22.85 14.71
CA ASP A 532 -4.35 -23.76 15.51
C ASP A 532 -4.23 -25.20 14.96
N ARG A 533 -3.04 -25.80 15.15
CA ARG A 533 -2.73 -27.18 14.76
C ARG A 533 -1.68 -27.81 15.68
#